data_334271dd985ef01450721628cf9b469e
#
_entry.id   334271dd985ef01450721628cf9b469e
#
_cell.length_a   1.000
_cell.length_b   1.000
_cell.length_c   1.000
_cell.angle_alpha   90.00
_cell.angle_beta   90.00
_cell.angle_gamma   90.00
#
_symmetry.space_group_name_H-M   'P 1'
#
loop_
_entity.id
_entity.type
_entity.pdbx_description
1 polymer ?
#
loop_
_entity_poly.entity_id
_entity_poly.type
_entity_poly.pdbx_seq_one_letter_code
_entity_poly.pdbx_strand_id
1 'polypeptide(L)'
;MSDRCYASRTLASSARALMRASGLVLSMSAVACSPPAAPAAEQADPMSDGAENVRLVGYNDLQGRQSLQLTTRSDTANGNWAYVGHQPNDRPNSEEPQMNPITGQAEINGTSIIDITDPAKPTTKWHIPGISRANHRHVGVVYDYKHDSSGRDYLVRSSDTGEDFRFQIFDITDRATNPQAIKLVSEITGTPPNSCGPGCGGKFIIRAHKGFWSEESGYYFTASGEPGFRNTLLHVWDLRDPATPKFVGRTWLPGMKDTEDKALYQGQYVHHPTIDEANNRMYIGFRNTSGLMGAWDISDRANPKLLWSLDTKPPNRGPHTLTPIVYNELPNFHGDALPRTYVFMTDEAAGAEDSAPCTSGVRARAYMFDVTHETHPTQVSQWEVPVGDFCKKGGRFGVHQHAEFVNGRLNRHENRIAWLAYFNAGVRVLDLSDPYSLKELGYYIPKTNAKSHPSGEGQATAIQINDVTIDHRGLAYATDRVGTGLFVLEYNRAQNDTR
;
A
#
# COMPACT_ATOMS: atom_id res chain seq x y z
N MET A 1 26.44 -4.40 29.67
CA MET A 1 27.41 -5.09 30.55
C MET A 1 27.02 -6.54 30.55
N SER A 2 27.66 -7.30 29.69
CA SER A 2 27.36 -8.72 29.48
C SER A 2 28.47 -9.55 30.09
N ASP A 3 28.16 -10.26 31.17
CA ASP A 3 29.08 -11.25 31.74
C ASP A 3 28.86 -12.61 31.03
N ARG A 4 29.82 -12.97 30.22
CA ARG A 4 29.93 -14.32 29.62
C ARG A 4 30.67 -15.22 30.62
N CYS A 5 30.01 -16.29 31.08
CA CYS A 5 30.68 -17.38 31.76
C CYS A 5 31.45 -18.24 30.74
N TYR A 6 32.76 -18.23 30.81
CA TYR A 6 33.63 -19.17 30.10
C TYR A 6 33.94 -20.39 31.01
N ALA A 7 33.63 -21.56 30.56
CA ALA A 7 34.10 -22.79 31.20
C ALA A 7 35.41 -23.27 30.55
N SER A 8 36.51 -23.17 31.30
CA SER A 8 37.78 -23.80 30.90
C SER A 8 37.88 -25.22 31.48
N ARG A 9 38.07 -26.19 30.60
CA ARG A 9 38.52 -27.53 30.98
C ARG A 9 40.05 -27.51 31.14
N THR A 10 40.52 -27.91 32.34
CA THR A 10 41.93 -28.26 32.54
C THR A 10 42.02 -29.71 33.03
N LEU A 11 42.94 -30.43 32.40
CA LEU A 11 43.29 -31.82 32.65
C LEU A 11 44.00 -32.01 34.00
N ALA A 12 43.66 -33.10 34.66
CA ALA A 12 44.29 -33.54 35.87
C ALA A 12 45.61 -34.22 35.60
N SER A 13 46.66 -33.87 36.35
CA SER A 13 47.78 -34.77 36.61
C SER A 13 48.05 -34.83 38.10
N SER A 14 48.25 -36.08 38.56
CA SER A 14 48.39 -36.55 39.89
C SER A 14 49.68 -36.08 40.58
N ALA A 15 49.57 -35.67 41.85
CA ALA A 15 50.67 -35.87 42.84
C ALA A 15 50.09 -36.00 44.26
N ARG A 16 50.40 -37.09 44.94
CA ARG A 16 50.13 -37.39 46.34
C ARG A 16 51.05 -36.56 47.26
N ALA A 17 50.51 -35.93 48.28
CA ALA A 17 51.23 -35.71 49.54
C ALA A 17 50.23 -35.57 50.68
N LEU A 18 50.47 -36.31 51.74
CA LEU A 18 49.77 -36.24 53.03
C LEU A 18 50.06 -34.93 53.76
N MET A 19 49.04 -34.36 54.47
CA MET A 19 49.15 -33.94 55.87
C MET A 19 47.84 -33.40 56.42
N ARG A 20 47.53 -33.88 57.58
CA ARG A 20 46.60 -33.62 58.71
C ARG A 20 45.84 -32.31 58.79
N ALA A 21 44.51 -32.50 58.96
CA ALA A 21 43.58 -31.92 59.93
C ALA A 21 43.69 -30.47 60.35
N SER A 22 42.68 -29.71 60.06
CA SER A 22 41.93 -28.85 61.02
C SER A 22 40.61 -28.46 60.33
N GLY A 23 39.52 -28.73 61.06
CA GLY A 23 38.17 -28.48 60.52
C GLY A 23 37.82 -27.00 60.42
N LEU A 24 37.35 -26.65 59.27
CA LEU A 24 36.53 -25.46 59.06
C LEU A 24 35.42 -25.83 58.10
N VAL A 25 34.20 -25.94 58.63
CA VAL A 25 33.00 -26.21 57.81
C VAL A 25 32.64 -24.90 57.12
N LEU A 26 33.05 -24.73 55.86
CA LEU A 26 32.49 -23.74 54.98
C LEU A 26 31.28 -24.32 54.26
N SER A 27 30.09 -23.86 54.63
CA SER A 27 28.87 -24.13 53.91
C SER A 27 28.92 -23.42 52.55
N MET A 28 29.26 -24.15 51.50
CA MET A 28 29.06 -23.68 50.12
C MET A 28 27.56 -23.72 49.79
N SER A 29 26.91 -22.57 49.78
CA SER A 29 25.59 -22.42 49.18
C SER A 29 25.76 -22.49 47.68
N ALA A 30 25.37 -23.61 47.08
CA ALA A 30 25.26 -23.74 45.62
C ALA A 30 24.15 -22.85 45.15
N VAL A 31 24.49 -21.73 44.50
CA VAL A 31 23.53 -20.95 43.74
C VAL A 31 23.20 -21.74 42.49
N ALA A 32 22.05 -22.42 42.50
CA ALA A 32 21.49 -23.04 41.31
C ALA A 32 21.07 -21.94 40.32
N CYS A 33 21.81 -21.77 39.25
CA CYS A 33 21.34 -20.99 38.11
C CYS A 33 20.14 -21.74 37.49
N SER A 34 18.94 -21.26 37.72
CA SER A 34 17.78 -21.73 36.97
C SER A 34 17.97 -21.33 35.50
N PRO A 35 17.72 -22.22 34.52
CA PRO A 35 17.71 -21.82 33.14
C PRO A 35 16.65 -20.73 32.94
N PRO A 36 16.87 -19.77 32.00
CA PRO A 36 15.86 -18.78 31.67
C PRO A 36 14.59 -19.51 31.28
N ALA A 37 13.45 -19.05 31.81
CA ALA A 37 12.15 -19.58 31.44
C ALA A 37 12.02 -19.54 29.91
N ALA A 38 11.63 -20.64 29.30
CA ALA A 38 11.28 -20.66 27.88
C ALA A 38 10.22 -19.56 27.65
N PRO A 39 10.32 -18.77 26.56
CA PRO A 39 9.29 -17.81 26.25
C PRO A 39 7.95 -18.53 26.24
N ALA A 40 6.96 -17.98 26.93
CA ALA A 40 5.60 -18.51 26.93
C ALA A 40 5.17 -18.69 25.48
N ALA A 41 4.66 -19.86 25.13
CA ALA A 41 4.13 -20.11 23.79
C ALA A 41 3.08 -19.01 23.52
N GLU A 42 3.34 -18.18 22.52
CA GLU A 42 2.45 -17.11 22.11
C GLU A 42 1.11 -17.78 21.74
N GLN A 43 0.06 -17.37 22.42
CA GLN A 43 -1.25 -17.96 22.22
C GLN A 43 -1.68 -17.64 20.79
N ALA A 44 -1.97 -18.65 19.98
CA ALA A 44 -2.30 -18.49 18.56
C ALA A 44 -3.46 -17.47 18.42
N ASP A 45 -3.24 -16.42 17.61
CA ASP A 45 -4.26 -15.40 17.32
C ASP A 45 -5.44 -16.06 16.58
N PRO A 46 -6.66 -16.07 17.15
CA PRO A 46 -7.81 -16.72 16.54
C PRO A 46 -8.22 -16.11 15.21
N MET A 47 -7.80 -14.88 14.92
CA MET A 47 -8.09 -14.16 13.66
C MET A 47 -7.00 -14.37 12.59
N SER A 48 -5.96 -15.17 12.87
CA SER A 48 -4.84 -15.40 11.96
C SER A 48 -4.76 -16.86 11.50
N ASP A 49 -4.46 -17.07 10.21
CA ASP A 49 -4.03 -18.36 9.63
C ASP A 49 -2.51 -18.57 9.76
N GLY A 50 -1.79 -17.56 10.23
CA GLY A 50 -0.37 -17.57 10.48
C GLY A 50 0.17 -16.16 10.68
N ALA A 51 1.08 -16.01 11.61
CA ALA A 51 1.77 -14.75 11.89
C ALA A 51 3.20 -15.02 12.35
N GLU A 52 4.10 -14.12 12.02
CA GLU A 52 5.47 -14.11 12.50
C GLU A 52 5.91 -12.66 12.69
N ASN A 53 6.37 -12.29 13.88
CA ASN A 53 6.83 -10.96 14.23
C ASN A 53 5.83 -9.81 13.98
N VAL A 54 4.58 -10.13 13.62
CA VAL A 54 3.49 -9.17 13.39
C VAL A 54 2.28 -9.61 14.19
N ARG A 55 1.70 -8.69 14.97
CA ARG A 55 0.50 -8.97 15.77
C ARG A 55 -0.67 -8.09 15.36
N LEU A 56 -1.87 -8.60 15.58
CA LEU A 56 -3.10 -7.82 15.47
C LEU A 56 -3.24 -6.89 16.69
N VAL A 57 -3.47 -5.61 16.42
CA VAL A 57 -3.77 -4.58 17.42
C VAL A 57 -5.26 -4.35 17.52
N GLY A 58 -5.95 -4.28 16.39
CA GLY A 58 -7.37 -4.00 16.31
C GLY A 58 -7.97 -4.40 14.98
N TYR A 59 -9.30 -4.41 14.94
CA TYR A 59 -10.06 -4.88 13.79
C TYR A 59 -11.38 -4.11 13.63
N ASN A 60 -11.75 -3.82 12.38
CA ASN A 60 -13.08 -3.30 12.01
C ASN A 60 -13.62 -4.08 10.82
N ASP A 61 -14.85 -4.56 10.90
CA ASP A 61 -15.47 -5.41 9.88
C ASP A 61 -15.90 -4.66 8.61
N LEU A 62 -15.72 -3.33 8.56
CA LEU A 62 -16.15 -2.46 7.47
C LEU A 62 -17.60 -2.72 7.01
N GLN A 63 -18.46 -3.21 7.93
CA GLN A 63 -19.83 -3.62 7.64
C GLN A 63 -19.94 -4.73 6.59
N GLY A 64 -18.87 -5.50 6.33
CA GLY A 64 -18.79 -6.52 5.28
C GLY A 64 -18.62 -5.95 3.87
N ARG A 65 -18.32 -4.65 3.74
CA ARG A 65 -18.10 -4.01 2.45
C ARG A 65 -16.76 -4.40 1.85
N GLN A 66 -16.75 -4.73 0.58
CA GLN A 66 -15.51 -5.02 -0.15
C GLN A 66 -14.67 -3.76 -0.30
N SER A 67 -13.42 -3.82 0.14
CA SER A 67 -12.53 -2.67 0.14
C SER A 67 -11.40 -2.83 -0.88
N LEU A 68 -10.87 -1.71 -1.36
CA LEU A 68 -9.73 -1.69 -2.27
C LEU A 68 -8.58 -0.88 -1.74
N GLN A 69 -8.74 0.42 -1.60
CA GLN A 69 -7.66 1.31 -1.18
C GLN A 69 -8.02 1.98 0.13
N LEU A 70 -6.98 2.27 0.90
CA LEU A 70 -7.13 3.05 2.11
C LEU A 70 -6.02 4.10 2.21
N THR A 71 -6.31 5.15 2.94
CA THR A 71 -5.32 6.11 3.41
C THR A 71 -5.56 6.41 4.87
N THR A 72 -4.50 6.70 5.61
CA THR A 72 -4.57 7.13 7.00
C THR A 72 -4.12 8.58 7.12
N ARG A 73 -4.74 9.31 8.02
CA ARG A 73 -4.37 10.68 8.32
C ARG A 73 -4.46 10.95 9.81
N SER A 74 -3.45 11.61 10.34
CA SER A 74 -3.44 12.12 11.71
C SER A 74 -3.91 13.55 11.73
N ASP A 75 -4.72 13.86 12.71
CA ASP A 75 -5.20 15.21 13.02
C ASP A 75 -4.99 15.45 14.51
N THR A 76 -4.16 16.42 14.84
CA THR A 76 -3.84 16.73 16.25
C THR A 76 -5.04 17.22 17.05
N ALA A 77 -6.03 17.82 16.39
CA ALA A 77 -7.24 18.35 17.01
C ALA A 77 -8.35 17.30 17.10
N ASN A 78 -8.51 16.45 16.07
CA ASN A 78 -9.66 15.58 15.89
C ASN A 78 -9.33 14.08 15.88
N GLY A 79 -8.11 13.69 16.24
CA GLY A 79 -7.67 12.31 16.35
C GLY A 79 -7.10 11.74 15.04
N ASN A 80 -7.08 10.41 14.94
CA ASN A 80 -6.51 9.71 13.80
C ASN A 80 -7.62 9.03 12.99
N TRP A 81 -7.49 9.08 11.66
CA TRP A 81 -8.54 8.65 10.75
C TRP A 81 -8.01 7.73 9.66
N ALA A 82 -8.82 6.74 9.29
CA ALA A 82 -8.63 5.94 8.09
C ALA A 82 -9.83 6.14 7.15
N TYR A 83 -9.53 6.17 5.85
CA TYR A 83 -10.50 6.32 4.78
C TYR A 83 -10.36 5.14 3.85
N VAL A 84 -11.44 4.40 3.65
CA VAL A 84 -11.44 3.18 2.85
C VAL A 84 -12.36 3.34 1.65
N GLY A 85 -11.78 3.24 0.47
CA GLY A 85 -12.51 3.17 -0.79
C GLY A 85 -13.03 1.78 -1.05
N HIS A 86 -14.30 1.67 -1.41
CA HIS A 86 -14.98 0.42 -1.66
C HIS A 86 -15.23 0.16 -3.15
N GLN A 87 -15.40 -1.09 -3.49
CA GLN A 87 -15.88 -1.50 -4.81
C GLN A 87 -17.28 -2.10 -4.69
N PRO A 88 -18.10 -2.04 -5.76
CA PRO A 88 -19.22 -2.95 -5.87
C PRO A 88 -18.65 -4.37 -5.85
N ASN A 89 -19.32 -5.23 -5.19
CA ASN A 89 -18.88 -6.60 -4.99
C ASN A 89 -18.64 -7.29 -6.35
N ASP A 90 -17.57 -8.05 -6.52
CA ASP A 90 -17.35 -8.94 -7.67
C ASP A 90 -18.32 -10.14 -7.66
N ARG A 91 -19.56 -9.96 -7.16
CA ARG A 91 -20.60 -10.99 -7.05
C ARG A 91 -21.69 -10.79 -8.10
N PRO A 92 -22.34 -11.85 -8.53
CA PRO A 92 -23.67 -11.74 -9.10
C PRO A 92 -24.57 -10.94 -8.13
N ASN A 93 -25.19 -9.86 -8.58
CA ASN A 93 -25.99 -8.92 -7.78
C ASN A 93 -25.20 -8.04 -6.76
N SER A 94 -23.95 -7.81 -7.01
CA SER A 94 -23.06 -7.02 -6.14
C SER A 94 -23.36 -5.52 -6.11
N GLU A 95 -24.25 -5.08 -6.96
CA GLU A 95 -24.74 -3.70 -7.03
C GLU A 95 -25.87 -3.41 -6.02
N GLU A 96 -26.32 -4.45 -5.30
CA GLU A 96 -27.37 -4.29 -4.30
C GLU A 96 -26.87 -3.45 -3.13
N PRO A 97 -27.64 -2.42 -2.76
CA PRO A 97 -27.33 -1.62 -1.60
C PRO A 97 -27.24 -2.48 -0.34
N GLN A 98 -26.25 -2.20 0.51
CA GLN A 98 -26.09 -2.85 1.80
C GLN A 98 -26.64 -1.98 2.92
N MET A 99 -27.27 -2.59 3.91
CA MET A 99 -27.76 -1.87 5.08
C MET A 99 -26.58 -1.23 5.83
N ASN A 100 -26.63 0.09 5.98
CA ASN A 100 -25.70 0.82 6.84
C ASN A 100 -26.30 0.92 8.25
N PRO A 101 -25.71 0.26 9.26
CA PRO A 101 -26.27 0.28 10.62
C PRO A 101 -26.20 1.66 11.28
N ILE A 102 -25.39 2.59 10.75
CA ILE A 102 -25.27 3.96 11.28
C ILE A 102 -26.47 4.81 10.85
N THR A 103 -26.87 4.70 9.58
CA THR A 103 -27.96 5.50 9.01
C THR A 103 -29.32 4.78 9.00
N GLY A 104 -29.31 3.46 9.11
CA GLY A 104 -30.50 2.62 8.91
C GLY A 104 -30.97 2.57 7.46
N GLN A 105 -30.17 3.03 6.51
CA GLN A 105 -30.48 3.06 5.08
C GLN A 105 -29.69 1.99 4.32
N ALA A 106 -30.27 1.51 3.23
CA ALA A 106 -29.55 0.68 2.27
C ALA A 106 -28.68 1.59 1.37
N GLU A 107 -27.39 1.40 1.35
CA GLU A 107 -26.41 2.25 0.67
C GLU A 107 -25.49 1.45 -0.23
N ILE A 108 -25.20 1.99 -1.40
CA ILE A 108 -24.18 1.43 -2.32
C ILE A 108 -22.79 1.62 -1.72
N ASN A 109 -21.90 0.67 -1.95
CA ASN A 109 -20.51 0.75 -1.52
C ASN A 109 -19.82 2.00 -2.06
N GLY A 110 -19.29 2.82 -1.18
CA GLY A 110 -18.66 4.10 -1.50
C GLY A 110 -17.35 4.30 -0.73
N THR A 111 -17.36 5.13 0.31
CA THR A 111 -16.15 5.40 1.12
C THR A 111 -16.50 5.38 2.60
N SER A 112 -15.82 4.53 3.38
CA SER A 112 -15.94 4.50 4.84
C SER A 112 -14.95 5.44 5.49
N ILE A 113 -15.38 6.13 6.54
CA ILE A 113 -14.58 7.03 7.38
C ILE A 113 -14.50 6.40 8.77
N ILE A 114 -13.29 6.09 9.21
CA ILE A 114 -13.04 5.26 10.38
C ILE A 114 -12.16 6.03 11.35
N ASP A 115 -12.63 6.17 12.58
CA ASP A 115 -11.85 6.67 13.70
C ASP A 115 -10.88 5.56 14.16
N ILE A 116 -9.59 5.84 14.07
CA ILE A 116 -8.49 4.97 14.46
C ILE A 116 -7.66 5.58 15.60
N THR A 117 -8.23 6.53 16.32
CA THR A 117 -7.57 7.20 17.47
C THR A 117 -7.19 6.16 18.52
N ASP A 118 -8.12 5.26 18.86
CA ASP A 118 -7.81 4.03 19.57
C ASP A 118 -7.57 2.91 18.53
N PRO A 119 -6.33 2.54 18.25
CA PRO A 119 -6.03 1.54 17.25
C PRO A 119 -6.53 0.14 17.60
N ALA A 120 -6.79 -0.13 18.89
CA ALA A 120 -7.35 -1.40 19.34
C ALA A 120 -8.87 -1.51 19.04
N LYS A 121 -9.53 -0.38 18.81
CA LYS A 121 -10.98 -0.29 18.59
C LYS A 121 -11.34 0.64 17.43
N PRO A 122 -10.84 0.37 16.21
CA PRO A 122 -11.17 1.19 15.05
C PRO A 122 -12.69 1.17 14.82
N THR A 123 -13.29 2.37 14.68
CA THR A 123 -14.75 2.53 14.64
C THR A 123 -15.19 3.26 13.38
N THR A 124 -16.06 2.64 12.58
CA THR A 124 -16.70 3.32 11.44
C THR A 124 -17.61 4.42 11.94
N LYS A 125 -17.31 5.66 11.61
CA LYS A 125 -18.11 6.85 11.98
C LYS A 125 -19.09 7.25 10.91
N TRP A 126 -18.72 7.04 9.65
CA TRP A 126 -19.57 7.42 8.52
C TRP A 126 -19.28 6.56 7.30
N HIS A 127 -20.23 6.54 6.39
CA HIS A 127 -20.07 6.00 5.06
C HIS A 127 -20.66 7.01 4.07
N ILE A 128 -19.83 7.48 3.13
CA ILE A 128 -20.28 8.29 2.00
C ILE A 128 -20.77 7.31 0.93
N PRO A 129 -22.08 7.25 0.64
CA PRO A 129 -22.63 6.29 -0.32
C PRO A 129 -21.95 6.39 -1.69
N GLY A 130 -21.82 5.27 -2.35
CA GLY A 130 -21.34 5.18 -3.71
C GLY A 130 -22.36 5.61 -4.74
N ILE A 131 -21.92 5.64 -5.99
CA ILE A 131 -22.77 5.82 -7.16
C ILE A 131 -23.05 4.43 -7.75
N SER A 132 -24.23 4.19 -8.28
CA SER A 132 -24.60 2.93 -8.92
C SER A 132 -23.54 2.46 -9.92
N ARG A 133 -23.15 1.20 -9.83
CA ARG A 133 -22.20 0.51 -10.74
C ARG A 133 -20.77 1.04 -10.76
N ALA A 134 -20.40 1.89 -9.83
CA ALA A 134 -19.07 2.49 -9.81
C ALA A 134 -18.17 1.87 -8.73
N ASN A 135 -16.91 1.66 -9.06
CA ASN A 135 -15.87 1.40 -8.08
C ASN A 135 -15.37 2.73 -7.52
N HIS A 136 -15.46 2.90 -6.21
CA HIS A 136 -14.87 4.04 -5.49
C HIS A 136 -13.52 3.64 -4.89
N ARG A 137 -12.60 3.18 -5.73
CA ARG A 137 -11.37 2.52 -5.33
C ARG A 137 -10.39 3.46 -4.67
N HIS A 138 -10.13 4.58 -5.34
CA HIS A 138 -9.14 5.55 -4.86
C HIS A 138 -9.77 6.52 -3.87
N VAL A 139 -9.04 6.78 -2.79
CA VAL A 139 -9.35 7.82 -1.83
C VAL A 139 -8.06 8.52 -1.42
N GLY A 140 -8.06 9.84 -1.54
CA GLY A 140 -6.98 10.72 -1.08
C GLY A 140 -7.54 11.81 -0.17
N VAL A 141 -6.78 12.24 0.83
CA VAL A 141 -7.22 13.29 1.78
C VAL A 141 -6.15 14.33 1.99
N VAL A 142 -6.59 15.57 2.16
CA VAL A 142 -5.76 16.71 2.55
C VAL A 142 -6.41 17.40 3.74
N TYR A 143 -5.61 17.82 4.73
CA TYR A 143 -6.08 18.46 5.96
C TYR A 143 -5.52 19.85 6.07
N ASP A 144 -6.30 20.76 6.71
CA ASP A 144 -5.93 22.18 6.85
C ASP A 144 -5.42 22.72 5.52
N TYR A 145 -6.21 22.50 4.48
CA TYR A 145 -5.75 22.64 3.10
C TYR A 145 -5.23 24.06 2.84
N LYS A 146 -3.92 24.20 2.75
CA LYS A 146 -3.23 25.49 2.72
C LYS A 146 -3.57 26.38 1.52
N HIS A 147 -4.12 25.80 0.46
CA HIS A 147 -4.55 26.53 -0.73
C HIS A 147 -5.98 27.07 -0.60
N ASP A 148 -6.74 26.59 0.38
CA ASP A 148 -8.05 27.12 0.75
C ASP A 148 -7.93 27.99 2.00
N SER A 149 -8.25 29.28 1.88
CA SER A 149 -8.19 30.22 3.00
C SER A 149 -9.09 29.86 4.19
N SER A 150 -10.03 28.93 4.01
CA SER A 150 -10.91 28.44 5.07
C SER A 150 -10.28 27.36 5.97
N GLY A 151 -9.11 26.80 5.57
CA GLY A 151 -8.43 25.74 6.29
C GLY A 151 -9.27 24.46 6.43
N ARG A 152 -10.02 24.11 5.39
CA ARG A 152 -10.87 22.92 5.37
C ARG A 152 -10.09 21.65 5.09
N ASP A 153 -10.73 20.54 5.45
CA ASP A 153 -10.28 19.20 5.13
C ASP A 153 -11.07 18.64 3.97
N TYR A 154 -10.37 18.07 3.00
CA TYR A 154 -11.00 17.52 1.82
C TYR A 154 -10.64 16.06 1.57
N LEU A 155 -11.58 15.36 0.93
CA LEU A 155 -11.40 14.00 0.42
C LEU A 155 -11.69 13.99 -1.08
N VAL A 156 -10.77 13.46 -1.87
CA VAL A 156 -11.01 13.09 -3.27
C VAL A 156 -11.26 11.59 -3.34
N ARG A 157 -12.29 11.19 -4.09
CA ARG A 157 -12.50 9.80 -4.46
C ARG A 157 -12.72 9.65 -5.96
N SER A 158 -12.30 8.53 -6.49
CA SER A 158 -12.50 8.21 -7.90
C SER A 158 -13.68 7.27 -8.11
N SER A 159 -14.14 7.23 -9.35
CA SER A 159 -15.05 6.22 -9.89
C SER A 159 -14.48 5.72 -11.21
N ASP A 160 -14.18 4.42 -11.32
CA ASP A 160 -13.39 3.88 -12.42
C ASP A 160 -14.06 2.74 -13.24
N THR A 161 -15.29 2.38 -12.91
CA THR A 161 -16.05 1.35 -13.66
C THR A 161 -17.48 1.77 -13.93
N GLY A 162 -18.11 1.10 -14.89
CA GLY A 162 -19.47 1.43 -15.32
C GLY A 162 -19.50 2.56 -16.33
N GLU A 163 -20.63 3.25 -16.41
CA GLU A 163 -20.85 4.41 -17.28
C GLU A 163 -20.53 5.74 -16.60
N ASP A 164 -20.25 5.68 -15.28
CA ASP A 164 -20.07 6.84 -14.40
C ASP A 164 -18.62 7.07 -14.03
N PHE A 165 -17.79 7.36 -15.02
CA PHE A 165 -16.40 7.74 -14.77
C PHE A 165 -16.29 9.16 -14.26
N ARG A 166 -15.78 9.33 -13.03
CA ARG A 166 -15.61 10.65 -12.41
C ARG A 166 -14.61 10.63 -11.25
N PHE A 167 -14.18 11.79 -10.83
CA PHE A 167 -13.71 11.98 -9.46
C PHE A 167 -14.56 13.03 -8.75
N GLN A 168 -14.70 12.87 -7.45
CA GLN A 168 -15.52 13.71 -6.57
C GLN A 168 -14.67 14.24 -5.44
N ILE A 169 -14.91 15.48 -5.05
CA ILE A 169 -14.26 16.13 -3.91
C ILE A 169 -15.31 16.43 -2.86
N PHE A 170 -15.05 15.95 -1.63
CA PHE A 170 -15.92 16.16 -0.48
C PHE A 170 -15.23 17.02 0.57
N ASP A 171 -15.99 17.92 1.19
CA ASP A 171 -15.61 18.59 2.42
C ASP A 171 -15.86 17.62 3.59
N ILE A 172 -14.80 17.28 4.30
CA ILE A 172 -14.83 16.33 5.42
C ILE A 172 -14.43 16.99 6.75
N THR A 173 -14.43 18.32 6.81
CA THR A 173 -13.99 19.10 7.97
C THR A 173 -14.69 18.63 9.26
N ASP A 174 -16.00 18.43 9.19
CA ASP A 174 -16.84 18.08 10.34
C ASP A 174 -16.89 16.57 10.65
N ARG A 175 -16.01 15.74 10.04
CA ARG A 175 -16.05 14.27 10.18
C ARG A 175 -16.06 13.75 11.62
N ALA A 176 -15.43 14.49 12.55
CA ALA A 176 -15.32 14.09 13.94
C ALA A 176 -16.55 14.48 14.77
N THR A 177 -17.13 15.63 14.50
CA THR A 177 -18.19 16.26 15.31
C THR A 177 -19.57 16.10 14.71
N ASN A 178 -19.69 16.18 13.40
CA ASN A 178 -20.93 16.04 12.66
C ASN A 178 -20.71 15.39 11.28
N PRO A 179 -20.45 14.08 11.19
CA PRO A 179 -20.13 13.41 9.94
C PRO A 179 -21.28 13.49 8.89
N GLN A 180 -22.50 13.80 9.32
CA GLN A 180 -23.64 14.03 8.43
C GLN A 180 -23.52 15.35 7.63
N ALA A 181 -22.67 16.27 8.08
CA ALA A 181 -22.39 17.52 7.35
C ALA A 181 -21.40 17.34 6.19
N ILE A 182 -20.81 16.15 6.03
CA ILE A 182 -19.95 15.83 4.89
C ILE A 182 -20.72 16.03 3.59
N LYS A 183 -20.19 16.85 2.70
CA LYS A 183 -20.89 17.25 1.47
C LYS A 183 -20.00 17.21 0.26
N LEU A 184 -20.58 16.90 -0.88
CA LEU A 184 -19.94 17.04 -2.19
C LEU A 184 -19.64 18.52 -2.46
N VAL A 185 -18.40 18.85 -2.76
CA VAL A 185 -17.92 20.20 -3.13
C VAL A 185 -17.93 20.35 -4.64
N SER A 186 -17.35 19.38 -5.32
CA SER A 186 -17.30 19.36 -6.79
C SER A 186 -17.14 17.94 -7.32
N GLU A 187 -17.48 17.77 -8.59
CA GLU A 187 -17.16 16.54 -9.31
C GLU A 187 -16.75 16.85 -10.74
N ILE A 188 -15.83 16.07 -11.26
CA ILE A 188 -15.43 16.09 -12.66
C ILE A 188 -15.90 14.79 -13.29
N THR A 189 -16.84 14.93 -14.23
CA THR A 189 -17.40 13.82 -15.00
C THR A 189 -16.81 13.76 -16.39
N GLY A 190 -16.94 12.63 -17.06
CA GLY A 190 -16.53 12.48 -18.46
C GLY A 190 -17.36 13.26 -19.49
N THR A 191 -18.32 14.09 -19.04
CA THR A 191 -19.24 14.81 -19.92
C THR A 191 -18.95 16.33 -19.90
N PRO A 192 -18.96 17.03 -21.04
CA PRO A 192 -18.86 18.50 -21.09
C PRO A 192 -19.93 19.17 -20.22
N PRO A 193 -19.69 20.38 -19.63
CA PRO A 193 -18.57 21.28 -19.87
C PRO A 193 -17.35 21.06 -18.98
N ASN A 194 -17.39 20.10 -18.07
CA ASN A 194 -16.30 19.80 -17.14
C ASN A 194 -15.20 18.96 -17.79
N SER A 195 -15.27 18.75 -19.09
CA SER A 195 -14.24 18.12 -19.88
C SER A 195 -13.06 19.06 -20.09
N CYS A 196 -11.89 18.50 -20.29
CA CYS A 196 -10.66 19.21 -20.53
C CYS A 196 -10.84 20.46 -21.38
N GLY A 197 -9.95 21.40 -21.21
CA GLY A 197 -9.90 22.60 -22.00
C GLY A 197 -9.71 22.36 -23.51
N PRO A 198 -9.44 23.43 -24.29
CA PRO A 198 -9.33 23.36 -25.73
C PRO A 198 -8.36 22.27 -26.19
N GLY A 199 -8.78 21.41 -27.11
CA GLY A 199 -7.96 20.38 -27.76
C GLY A 199 -8.25 18.93 -27.38
N CYS A 200 -9.21 18.65 -26.50
CA CYS A 200 -9.54 17.27 -26.13
C CYS A 200 -10.85 16.70 -26.70
N GLY A 201 -11.35 17.24 -27.77
CA GLY A 201 -12.35 16.59 -28.63
C GLY A 201 -13.69 16.21 -28.01
N GLY A 202 -14.02 16.66 -26.81
CA GLY A 202 -15.41 16.70 -26.34
C GLY A 202 -15.97 15.52 -25.56
N LYS A 203 -15.23 14.43 -25.34
CA LYS A 203 -15.63 13.37 -24.40
C LYS A 203 -14.43 12.86 -23.61
N PHE A 204 -14.42 13.12 -22.31
CA PHE A 204 -13.54 12.42 -21.39
C PHE A 204 -14.17 11.12 -20.93
N ILE A 205 -13.37 10.08 -20.86
CA ILE A 205 -13.64 8.94 -20.02
C ILE A 205 -12.65 9.05 -18.85
N ILE A 206 -13.05 9.73 -17.78
CA ILE A 206 -12.20 9.88 -16.60
C ILE A 206 -12.20 8.55 -15.86
N ARG A 207 -11.35 7.63 -16.25
CA ARG A 207 -11.06 6.43 -15.48
C ARG A 207 -10.07 6.77 -14.37
N ALA A 208 -10.50 7.53 -13.38
CA ALA A 208 -9.68 7.88 -12.24
C ALA A 208 -9.45 6.66 -11.36
N HIS A 209 -8.66 5.70 -11.84
CA HIS A 209 -8.43 4.43 -11.15
C HIS A 209 -7.70 4.63 -9.83
N LYS A 210 -6.56 5.32 -9.86
CA LYS A 210 -5.79 5.74 -8.70
C LYS A 210 -5.13 7.08 -9.00
N GLY A 211 -4.95 7.89 -7.98
CA GLY A 211 -4.34 9.20 -8.13
C GLY A 211 -3.53 9.60 -6.91
N PHE A 212 -2.96 10.78 -6.98
CA PHE A 212 -2.22 11.41 -5.91
C PHE A 212 -2.60 12.88 -5.85
N TRP A 213 -3.20 13.32 -4.73
CA TRP A 213 -3.42 14.74 -4.46
C TRP A 213 -2.27 15.28 -3.63
N SER A 214 -1.45 16.14 -4.23
CA SER A 214 -0.37 16.79 -3.51
C SER A 214 -0.93 17.91 -2.64
N GLU A 215 -0.77 17.76 -1.35
CA GLU A 215 -1.09 18.81 -0.37
C GLU A 215 -0.14 20.01 -0.51
N GLU A 216 1.10 19.73 -0.94
CA GLU A 216 2.14 20.75 -1.10
C GLU A 216 1.87 21.68 -2.28
N SER A 217 1.63 21.12 -3.46
CA SER A 217 1.45 21.90 -4.69
C SER A 217 -0.01 22.17 -5.05
N GLY A 218 -0.95 21.45 -4.46
CA GLY A 218 -2.38 21.54 -4.78
C GLY A 218 -2.78 20.85 -6.08
N TYR A 219 -1.88 20.11 -6.72
CA TYR A 219 -2.20 19.38 -7.94
C TYR A 219 -2.64 17.95 -7.63
N TYR A 220 -3.56 17.45 -8.46
CA TYR A 220 -4.02 16.08 -8.47
C TYR A 220 -3.58 15.36 -9.74
N PHE A 221 -2.81 14.33 -9.57
CA PHE A 221 -2.32 13.47 -10.64
C PHE A 221 -3.17 12.20 -10.65
N THR A 222 -3.78 11.85 -11.79
CA THR A 222 -4.68 10.70 -11.82
C THR A 222 -4.63 9.96 -13.16
N ALA A 223 -4.72 8.62 -13.07
CA ALA A 223 -4.92 7.79 -14.24
C ALA A 223 -6.29 8.11 -14.86
N SER A 224 -6.33 8.46 -16.11
CA SER A 224 -7.56 8.89 -16.82
C SER A 224 -7.56 8.42 -18.27
N GLY A 225 -8.72 8.30 -18.86
CA GLY A 225 -8.87 8.03 -20.29
C GLY A 225 -9.41 9.25 -21.03
N GLU A 226 -9.06 9.38 -22.31
CA GLU A 226 -9.64 10.38 -23.21
C GLU A 226 -9.68 9.89 -24.64
N PRO A 227 -10.59 10.46 -25.50
CA PRO A 227 -10.62 10.14 -26.92
C PRO A 227 -9.28 10.44 -27.59
N GLY A 228 -8.88 9.61 -28.53
CA GLY A 228 -7.61 9.72 -29.24
C GLY A 228 -6.46 8.99 -28.55
N PHE A 229 -6.75 8.25 -27.46
CA PHE A 229 -5.79 7.39 -26.78
C PHE A 229 -6.33 5.96 -26.65
N ARG A 230 -5.43 4.99 -26.81
CA ARG A 230 -5.77 3.57 -26.80
C ARG A 230 -6.13 3.04 -25.41
N ASN A 231 -5.68 3.72 -24.35
CA ASN A 231 -5.94 3.33 -22.98
C ASN A 231 -5.79 4.53 -22.04
N THR A 232 -5.80 4.28 -20.70
CA THR A 232 -5.61 5.33 -19.71
C THR A 232 -4.20 5.92 -19.77
N LEU A 233 -4.14 7.23 -19.73
CA LEU A 233 -2.96 8.08 -19.61
C LEU A 233 -3.01 8.80 -18.27
N LEU A 234 -2.02 9.65 -18.01
CA LEU A 234 -2.02 10.49 -16.82
C LEU A 234 -2.62 11.87 -17.12
N HIS A 235 -3.50 12.33 -16.23
CA HIS A 235 -3.96 13.72 -16.18
C HIS A 235 -3.42 14.44 -14.95
N VAL A 236 -3.18 15.73 -15.10
CA VAL A 236 -2.84 16.67 -14.02
C VAL A 236 -3.95 17.70 -13.89
N TRP A 237 -4.49 17.85 -12.69
CA TRP A 237 -5.54 18.79 -12.34
C TRP A 237 -5.06 19.76 -11.28
N ASP A 238 -5.41 21.03 -11.39
CA ASP A 238 -5.23 22.03 -10.35
C ASP A 238 -6.45 22.00 -9.41
N LEU A 239 -6.23 21.58 -8.18
CA LEU A 239 -7.22 21.52 -7.12
C LEU A 239 -6.94 22.54 -6.00
N ARG A 240 -6.14 23.59 -6.27
CA ARG A 240 -5.92 24.68 -5.30
C ARG A 240 -7.22 25.36 -4.90
N ASP A 241 -8.18 25.39 -5.79
CA ASP A 241 -9.57 25.63 -5.47
C ASP A 241 -10.37 24.33 -5.67
N PRO A 242 -10.69 23.59 -4.59
CA PRO A 242 -11.41 22.31 -4.70
C PRO A 242 -12.83 22.42 -5.27
N ALA A 243 -13.42 23.63 -5.23
CA ALA A 243 -14.75 23.87 -5.79
C ALA A 243 -14.73 24.03 -7.32
N THR A 244 -13.57 24.41 -7.88
CA THR A 244 -13.41 24.66 -9.32
C THR A 244 -12.17 23.98 -9.90
N PRO A 245 -12.12 22.64 -9.91
CA PRO A 245 -11.00 21.88 -10.48
C PRO A 245 -10.68 22.29 -11.92
N LYS A 246 -9.40 22.48 -12.24
CA LYS A 246 -8.96 22.89 -13.57
C LYS A 246 -8.01 21.87 -14.18
N PHE A 247 -8.28 21.46 -15.40
CA PHE A 247 -7.33 20.64 -16.15
C PHE A 247 -6.06 21.44 -16.46
N VAL A 248 -4.90 20.83 -16.23
CA VAL A 248 -3.59 21.47 -16.40
C VAL A 248 -2.79 20.82 -17.53
N GLY A 249 -2.67 19.49 -17.53
CA GLY A 249 -1.84 18.80 -18.49
C GLY A 249 -2.02 17.29 -18.47
N ARG A 250 -1.28 16.63 -19.33
CA ARG A 250 -1.31 15.18 -19.50
C ARG A 250 0.04 14.62 -19.91
N THR A 251 0.24 13.33 -19.68
CA THR A 251 1.38 12.59 -20.24
C THR A 251 1.04 11.12 -20.46
N TRP A 252 1.81 10.48 -21.34
CA TRP A 252 1.63 9.09 -21.75
C TRP A 252 2.96 8.50 -22.24
N LEU A 253 3.01 7.20 -22.47
CA LEU A 253 4.12 6.54 -23.16
C LEU A 253 3.90 6.52 -24.67
N PRO A 254 4.98 6.51 -25.47
CA PRO A 254 4.87 6.33 -26.93
C PRO A 254 4.01 5.13 -27.32
N GLY A 255 3.23 5.27 -28.37
CA GLY A 255 2.27 4.28 -28.85
C GLY A 255 0.89 4.35 -28.21
N MET A 256 0.69 5.08 -27.11
CA MET A 256 -0.63 5.20 -26.47
C MET A 256 -1.57 6.15 -27.21
N LYS A 257 -1.07 7.13 -27.95
CA LYS A 257 -1.89 8.02 -28.75
C LYS A 257 -2.28 7.34 -30.08
N ASP A 258 -3.53 7.49 -30.53
CA ASP A 258 -4.05 6.82 -31.74
C ASP A 258 -3.30 7.22 -33.03
N THR A 259 -2.73 8.44 -33.05
CA THR A 259 -1.93 8.94 -34.18
C THR A 259 -0.48 8.47 -34.18
N GLU A 260 -0.04 7.82 -33.11
CA GLU A 260 1.32 7.27 -32.99
C GLU A 260 1.41 5.86 -33.55
N ASP A 261 2.64 5.40 -33.82
CA ASP A 261 2.90 4.05 -34.31
C ASP A 261 2.33 3.00 -33.33
N LYS A 262 1.37 2.21 -33.82
CA LYS A 262 0.72 1.15 -33.05
C LYS A 262 1.72 0.05 -32.63
N ALA A 263 2.83 -0.12 -33.34
CA ALA A 263 3.84 -1.10 -32.98
C ALA A 263 4.51 -0.81 -31.63
N LEU A 264 4.48 0.45 -31.18
CA LEU A 264 4.97 0.86 -29.86
C LEU A 264 3.96 0.58 -28.74
N TYR A 265 2.69 0.29 -29.08
CA TYR A 265 1.66 0.01 -28.09
C TYR A 265 1.69 -1.47 -27.68
N GLN A 266 1.99 -1.72 -26.41
CA GLN A 266 2.09 -3.06 -25.84
C GLN A 266 0.93 -3.36 -24.85
N GLY A 267 -0.19 -2.62 -24.95
CA GLY A 267 -1.29 -2.74 -24.00
C GLY A 267 -1.08 -1.95 -22.71
N GLN A 268 -0.10 -1.03 -22.69
CA GLN A 268 0.17 -0.19 -21.52
C GLN A 268 -1.03 0.68 -21.17
N TYR A 269 -1.30 0.79 -19.88
CA TYR A 269 -2.18 1.80 -19.31
C TYR A 269 -1.64 2.28 -17.96
N VAL A 270 -1.80 3.56 -17.70
CA VAL A 270 -1.40 4.15 -16.42
C VAL A 270 -2.22 3.51 -15.31
N HIS A 271 -1.53 2.93 -14.33
CA HIS A 271 -2.20 2.41 -13.14
C HIS A 271 -2.37 3.50 -12.08
N HIS A 272 -1.27 4.03 -11.56
CA HIS A 272 -1.29 5.21 -10.72
C HIS A 272 0.09 5.88 -10.68
N PRO A 273 0.13 7.19 -10.39
CA PRO A 273 1.37 7.91 -10.19
C PRO A 273 1.82 7.88 -8.73
N THR A 274 3.11 7.84 -8.51
CA THR A 274 3.75 8.18 -7.24
C THR A 274 4.53 9.48 -7.43
N ILE A 275 4.29 10.47 -6.59
CA ILE A 275 4.84 11.82 -6.75
C ILE A 275 5.89 12.10 -5.68
N ASP A 276 7.09 12.45 -6.11
CA ASP A 276 8.15 13.02 -5.31
C ASP A 276 8.23 14.52 -5.56
N GLU A 277 7.44 15.28 -4.81
CA GLU A 277 7.34 16.73 -4.95
C GLU A 277 8.67 17.43 -4.70
N ALA A 278 9.45 16.96 -3.73
CA ALA A 278 10.72 17.58 -3.37
C ALA A 278 11.73 17.57 -4.51
N ASN A 279 11.68 16.56 -5.37
CA ASN A 279 12.57 16.39 -6.50
C ASN A 279 11.89 16.67 -7.84
N ASN A 280 10.61 17.07 -7.85
CA ASN A 280 9.80 17.21 -9.07
C ASN A 280 9.83 15.96 -9.94
N ARG A 281 9.65 14.79 -9.32
CA ARG A 281 9.63 13.51 -10.03
C ARG A 281 8.29 12.80 -9.85
N MET A 282 7.87 12.14 -10.90
CA MET A 282 6.73 11.26 -10.93
C MET A 282 7.13 9.91 -11.48
N TYR A 283 6.74 8.86 -10.77
CA TYR A 283 6.98 7.47 -11.16
C TYR A 283 5.65 6.80 -11.47
N ILE A 284 5.58 6.07 -12.58
CA ILE A 284 4.34 5.41 -13.02
C ILE A 284 4.61 3.95 -13.37
N GLY A 285 3.81 3.05 -12.80
CA GLY A 285 3.67 1.67 -13.24
C GLY A 285 2.58 1.56 -14.31
N PHE A 286 2.85 0.82 -15.38
CA PHE A 286 1.90 0.53 -16.45
C PHE A 286 1.48 -0.92 -16.33
N ARG A 287 0.29 -1.13 -15.84
CA ARG A 287 -0.28 -2.45 -15.64
C ARG A 287 -0.64 -3.15 -16.95
N ASN A 288 -1.15 -4.37 -16.82
CA ASN A 288 -1.42 -5.35 -17.85
C ASN A 288 -0.14 -5.90 -18.48
N THR A 289 -0.21 -6.59 -19.52
CA THR A 289 0.86 -7.31 -20.18
C THR A 289 2.07 -6.47 -20.61
N SER A 290 2.07 -5.16 -20.32
CA SER A 290 3.12 -4.27 -20.82
C SER A 290 4.46 -4.42 -20.11
N GLY A 291 4.48 -4.73 -18.80
CA GLY A 291 5.73 -4.75 -18.02
C GLY A 291 6.45 -3.40 -17.92
N LEU A 292 5.83 -2.32 -18.38
CA LEU A 292 6.45 -1.01 -18.50
C LEU A 292 6.34 -0.22 -17.21
N MET A 293 7.38 0.51 -16.88
CA MET A 293 7.40 1.57 -15.87
C MET A 293 8.18 2.77 -16.39
N GLY A 294 8.02 3.93 -15.74
CA GLY A 294 8.77 5.12 -16.15
C GLY A 294 8.82 6.20 -15.11
N ALA A 295 9.67 7.20 -15.35
CA ALA A 295 9.78 8.40 -14.55
C ALA A 295 9.67 9.65 -15.42
N TRP A 296 9.10 10.71 -14.84
CA TRP A 296 8.90 12.00 -15.47
C TRP A 296 9.43 13.12 -14.61
N ASP A 297 9.98 14.14 -15.28
CA ASP A 297 10.15 15.47 -14.70
C ASP A 297 8.81 16.19 -14.75
N ILE A 298 8.35 16.61 -13.59
CA ILE A 298 7.09 17.34 -13.41
C ILE A 298 7.30 18.78 -12.92
N SER A 299 8.48 19.35 -13.12
CA SER A 299 8.72 20.78 -12.84
C SER A 299 7.73 21.69 -13.58
N ASP A 300 7.39 21.36 -14.82
CA ASP A 300 6.24 21.90 -15.54
C ASP A 300 5.06 20.93 -15.46
N ARG A 301 4.08 21.25 -14.61
CA ARG A 301 2.87 20.41 -14.41
C ARG A 301 1.98 20.34 -15.64
N ALA A 302 2.06 21.32 -16.54
CA ALA A 302 1.29 21.34 -17.77
C ALA A 302 1.90 20.42 -18.83
N ASN A 303 3.23 20.23 -18.81
CA ASN A 303 3.96 19.45 -19.79
C ASN A 303 4.95 18.49 -19.12
N PRO A 304 4.50 17.46 -18.41
CA PRO A 304 5.37 16.47 -17.79
C PRO A 304 6.29 15.82 -18.84
N LYS A 305 7.59 15.80 -18.57
CA LYS A 305 8.60 15.31 -19.51
C LYS A 305 9.08 13.92 -19.12
N LEU A 306 8.92 12.94 -20.01
CA LEU A 306 9.46 11.60 -19.83
C LEU A 306 10.99 11.65 -19.71
N LEU A 307 11.54 11.11 -18.63
CA LEU A 307 12.98 10.97 -18.40
C LEU A 307 13.46 9.61 -18.89
N TRP A 308 12.77 8.55 -18.49
CA TRP A 308 13.05 7.19 -18.91
C TRP A 308 11.79 6.31 -18.84
N SER A 309 11.80 5.25 -19.61
CA SER A 309 10.91 4.13 -19.48
C SER A 309 11.70 2.82 -19.57
N LEU A 310 11.25 1.81 -18.83
CA LEU A 310 11.88 0.50 -18.77
C LEU A 310 10.83 -0.57 -18.99
N ASP A 311 11.11 -1.50 -19.91
CA ASP A 311 10.36 -2.75 -20.03
C ASP A 311 11.00 -3.81 -19.13
N THR A 312 10.23 -4.25 -18.16
CA THR A 312 10.69 -5.20 -17.13
C THR A 312 10.35 -6.65 -17.47
N LYS A 313 9.77 -6.92 -18.65
CA LYS A 313 9.48 -8.29 -19.12
C LYS A 313 10.71 -9.01 -19.65
N PRO A 314 10.71 -10.35 -19.61
CA PRO A 314 10.26 -11.15 -18.50
C PRO A 314 11.20 -10.94 -17.29
N PRO A 315 10.80 -11.07 -16.03
CA PRO A 315 9.70 -11.92 -15.55
C PRO A 315 8.46 -11.17 -15.09
N ASN A 316 8.38 -9.84 -15.24
CA ASN A 316 7.34 -9.04 -14.61
C ASN A 316 6.03 -9.07 -15.38
N ARG A 317 4.91 -8.94 -14.67
CA ARG A 317 3.58 -8.92 -15.29
C ARG A 317 3.00 -7.52 -15.43
N GLY A 318 3.30 -6.64 -14.51
CA GLY A 318 2.80 -5.27 -14.56
C GLY A 318 3.18 -4.48 -13.33
N PRO A 319 4.20 -3.60 -13.47
CA PRO A 319 4.56 -2.66 -12.42
C PRO A 319 3.35 -1.89 -11.92
N HIS A 320 3.12 -1.96 -10.60
CA HIS A 320 1.94 -1.38 -9.97
C HIS A 320 2.32 -0.14 -9.15
N THR A 321 3.11 -0.30 -8.10
CA THR A 321 3.48 0.75 -7.16
C THR A 321 4.98 0.96 -7.20
N LEU A 322 5.42 2.21 -7.39
CA LEU A 322 6.83 2.61 -7.45
C LEU A 322 7.11 3.67 -6.39
N THR A 323 8.03 3.42 -5.47
CA THR A 323 8.42 4.40 -4.45
C THR A 323 9.92 4.68 -4.50
N PRO A 324 10.36 5.93 -4.70
CA PRO A 324 11.77 6.30 -4.64
C PRO A 324 12.29 6.26 -3.21
N ILE A 325 13.50 5.74 -3.04
CA ILE A 325 14.20 5.63 -1.76
C ILE A 325 15.62 6.15 -1.94
N VAL A 326 16.04 7.10 -1.09
CA VAL A 326 17.39 7.63 -1.11
C VAL A 326 18.21 6.96 -0.02
N TYR A 327 19.36 6.42 -0.38
CA TYR A 327 20.35 5.83 0.52
C TYR A 327 21.55 6.77 0.66
N ASN A 328 21.78 7.23 1.87
CA ASN A 328 22.96 8.01 2.24
C ASN A 328 24.10 7.12 2.76
N GLU A 329 23.76 5.89 3.14
CA GLU A 329 24.68 4.85 3.60
C GLU A 329 24.20 3.50 3.05
N LEU A 330 25.14 2.67 2.59
CA LEU A 330 24.86 1.32 2.13
C LEU A 330 25.73 0.34 2.93
N PRO A 331 25.15 -0.71 3.54
CA PRO A 331 25.90 -1.75 4.20
C PRO A 331 26.85 -2.43 3.21
N ASN A 332 28.08 -2.66 3.62
CA ASN A 332 29.07 -3.43 2.85
C ASN A 332 29.52 -2.80 1.49
N PHE A 333 29.11 -1.57 1.20
CA PHE A 333 29.55 -0.85 0.00
C PHE A 333 30.59 0.20 0.36
N HIS A 334 31.86 -0.15 0.17
CA HIS A 334 32.97 0.78 0.34
C HIS A 334 33.31 1.43 -1.01
N GLY A 335 33.26 2.75 -1.07
CA GLY A 335 33.69 3.52 -2.23
C GLY A 335 32.60 3.94 -3.22
N ASP A 336 31.33 3.59 -2.97
CA ASP A 336 30.24 4.10 -3.79
C ASP A 336 29.98 5.59 -3.52
N ALA A 337 29.73 6.32 -4.60
CA ALA A 337 29.30 7.71 -4.49
C ALA A 337 27.87 7.74 -3.91
N LEU A 338 27.70 8.36 -2.76
CA LEU A 338 26.42 8.58 -2.10
C LEU A 338 26.02 10.06 -2.21
N PRO A 339 24.72 10.40 -2.16
CA PRO A 339 23.57 9.49 -2.04
C PRO A 339 23.27 8.72 -3.34
N ARG A 340 22.64 7.53 -3.18
CA ARG A 340 22.08 6.76 -4.30
C ARG A 340 20.57 6.69 -4.20
N THR A 341 19.90 6.77 -5.34
CA THR A 341 18.45 6.69 -5.41
C THR A 341 18.04 5.35 -6.02
N TYR A 342 17.16 4.66 -5.31
CA TYR A 342 16.53 3.43 -5.77
C TYR A 342 15.02 3.61 -5.90
N VAL A 343 14.39 2.77 -6.71
CA VAL A 343 12.93 2.64 -6.76
C VAL A 343 12.56 1.24 -6.28
N PHE A 344 11.81 1.19 -5.19
CA PHE A 344 11.15 -0.03 -4.76
C PHE A 344 9.85 -0.17 -5.53
N MET A 345 9.68 -1.28 -6.23
CA MET A 345 8.55 -1.54 -7.10
C MET A 345 7.86 -2.85 -6.74
N THR A 346 6.54 -2.85 -6.75
CA THR A 346 5.73 -4.07 -6.66
C THR A 346 4.94 -4.27 -7.94
N ASP A 347 4.91 -5.53 -8.43
CA ASP A 347 3.96 -5.96 -9.44
C ASP A 347 2.56 -6.12 -8.83
N GLU A 348 1.55 -6.26 -9.66
CA GLU A 348 0.24 -6.73 -9.23
C GLU A 348 -0.08 -8.12 -9.80
N ALA A 349 -0.42 -9.05 -8.92
CA ALA A 349 -1.06 -10.30 -9.32
C ALA A 349 -2.51 -10.02 -9.74
N ALA A 350 -2.75 -9.80 -11.04
CA ALA A 350 -4.02 -9.30 -11.55
C ALA A 350 -4.88 -10.40 -12.20
N GLY A 351 -6.13 -10.58 -11.75
CA GLY A 351 -7.19 -11.34 -12.42
C GLY A 351 -7.30 -12.84 -12.09
N ALA A 352 -8.39 -13.47 -12.52
CA ALA A 352 -8.61 -14.92 -12.40
C ALA A 352 -7.61 -15.72 -13.26
N GLU A 353 -7.06 -15.12 -14.29
CA GLU A 353 -5.94 -15.64 -15.07
C GLU A 353 -4.66 -15.72 -14.27
N ASP A 354 -4.65 -15.14 -13.09
CA ASP A 354 -3.55 -15.08 -12.12
C ASP A 354 -3.62 -16.15 -11.02
N SER A 355 -4.50 -17.10 -11.12
CA SER A 355 -4.12 -18.47 -10.82
C SER A 355 -2.88 -18.88 -11.63
N ALA A 356 -2.48 -18.04 -12.59
CA ALA A 356 -1.27 -18.15 -13.39
C ALA A 356 0.05 -18.30 -12.60
N PRO A 357 0.30 -17.68 -11.43
CA PRO A 357 1.46 -18.07 -10.63
C PRO A 357 1.44 -19.55 -10.27
N CYS A 358 0.24 -20.09 -10.13
CA CYS A 358 0.03 -21.48 -9.78
C CYS A 358 0.06 -22.43 -10.98
N THR A 359 -0.14 -21.93 -12.20
CA THR A 359 -0.23 -22.72 -13.43
C THR A 359 0.87 -22.42 -14.46
N SER A 360 1.33 -21.18 -14.57
CA SER A 360 2.30 -20.77 -15.61
C SER A 360 3.68 -20.39 -15.07
N GLY A 361 3.86 -20.32 -13.73
CA GLY A 361 5.13 -19.95 -13.11
C GLY A 361 5.47 -18.47 -13.15
N VAL A 362 4.65 -17.63 -13.79
CA VAL A 362 4.85 -16.16 -13.76
C VAL A 362 4.27 -15.60 -12.48
N ARG A 363 5.08 -14.90 -11.69
CA ARG A 363 4.70 -14.41 -10.36
C ARG A 363 4.82 -12.90 -10.26
N ALA A 364 3.90 -12.29 -9.53
CA ALA A 364 4.03 -10.92 -9.07
C ALA A 364 5.00 -10.86 -7.88
N ARG A 365 6.01 -9.99 -7.98
CA ARG A 365 7.12 -9.86 -7.04
C ARG A 365 7.29 -8.43 -6.59
N ALA A 366 8.12 -8.25 -5.56
CA ALA A 366 8.72 -6.96 -5.24
C ALA A 366 10.13 -6.89 -5.84
N TYR A 367 10.53 -5.69 -6.29
CA TYR A 367 11.79 -5.45 -6.97
C TYR A 367 12.44 -4.18 -6.46
N MET A 368 13.77 -4.13 -6.55
CA MET A 368 14.55 -2.92 -6.33
C MET A 368 15.31 -2.55 -7.60
N PHE A 369 15.19 -1.30 -8.02
CA PHE A 369 15.89 -0.73 -9.16
C PHE A 369 16.81 0.39 -8.71
N ASP A 370 18.06 0.39 -9.12
CA ASP A 370 18.95 1.53 -9.00
C ASP A 370 18.61 2.54 -10.11
N VAL A 371 18.22 3.73 -9.72
CA VAL A 371 17.88 4.86 -10.62
C VAL A 371 18.76 6.07 -10.37
N THR A 372 19.92 5.89 -9.70
CA THR A 372 20.89 6.97 -9.44
C THR A 372 21.29 7.67 -10.73
N HIS A 373 21.46 6.91 -11.80
CA HIS A 373 21.56 7.43 -13.15
C HIS A 373 20.17 7.42 -13.81
N GLU A 374 19.45 8.52 -13.75
CA GLU A 374 18.06 8.62 -14.18
C GLU A 374 17.77 8.10 -15.60
N THR A 375 18.78 8.04 -16.48
CA THR A 375 18.61 7.53 -17.85
C THR A 375 18.91 6.04 -18.01
N HIS A 376 19.39 5.37 -16.96
CA HIS A 376 19.84 3.98 -17.02
C HIS A 376 19.40 3.18 -15.78
N PRO A 377 18.09 3.02 -15.56
CA PRO A 377 17.58 2.24 -14.44
C PRO A 377 18.02 0.77 -14.55
N THR A 378 18.46 0.19 -13.44
CA THR A 378 18.95 -1.18 -13.39
C THR A 378 18.32 -1.95 -12.23
N GLN A 379 17.73 -3.12 -12.50
CA GLN A 379 17.23 -4.01 -11.46
C GLN A 379 18.41 -4.57 -10.66
N VAL A 380 18.36 -4.46 -9.34
CA VAL A 380 19.43 -4.93 -8.44
C VAL A 380 19.00 -6.10 -7.56
N SER A 381 17.73 -6.20 -7.22
CA SER A 381 17.20 -7.33 -6.45
C SER A 381 15.71 -7.56 -6.67
N GLN A 382 15.22 -8.70 -6.17
CA GLN A 382 13.80 -9.05 -6.15
C GLN A 382 13.49 -9.93 -4.95
N TRP A 383 12.19 -9.97 -4.57
CA TRP A 383 11.69 -10.79 -3.50
C TRP A 383 10.29 -11.32 -3.80
N GLU A 384 9.97 -12.54 -3.35
CA GLU A 384 8.65 -13.17 -3.45
C GLU A 384 8.39 -14.12 -2.28
N VAL A 385 7.12 -14.34 -1.97
CA VAL A 385 6.70 -15.40 -1.05
C VAL A 385 6.81 -16.76 -1.77
N PRO A 386 7.39 -17.80 -1.16
CA PRO A 386 7.34 -19.15 -1.69
C PRO A 386 5.89 -19.62 -1.89
N VAL A 387 5.62 -20.34 -2.98
CA VAL A 387 4.23 -20.75 -3.33
C VAL A 387 3.56 -21.56 -2.24
N GLY A 388 4.28 -22.53 -1.62
CA GLY A 388 3.72 -23.36 -0.57
C GLY A 388 2.32 -23.89 -0.92
N ASP A 389 1.37 -23.70 0.00
CA ASP A 389 -0.04 -24.08 -0.16
C ASP A 389 -0.95 -22.93 -0.65
N PHE A 390 -0.41 -21.73 -0.90
CA PHE A 390 -1.23 -20.57 -1.21
C PHE A 390 -2.09 -20.76 -2.46
N CYS A 391 -1.57 -21.48 -3.46
CA CYS A 391 -2.33 -21.81 -4.66
C CYS A 391 -3.58 -22.69 -4.40
N LYS A 392 -3.55 -23.51 -3.33
CA LYS A 392 -4.70 -24.34 -2.95
C LYS A 392 -5.77 -23.57 -2.18
N LYS A 393 -5.41 -22.43 -1.59
CA LYS A 393 -6.36 -21.62 -0.81
C LYS A 393 -7.40 -20.91 -1.67
N GLY A 394 -7.14 -20.74 -2.95
CA GLY A 394 -7.98 -19.99 -3.88
C GLY A 394 -7.70 -18.47 -3.85
N GLY A 395 -8.38 -17.74 -4.71
CA GLY A 395 -8.15 -16.32 -4.92
C GLY A 395 -6.80 -16.05 -5.63
N ARG A 396 -6.35 -14.79 -5.55
CA ARG A 396 -5.07 -14.36 -6.13
C ARG A 396 -3.91 -14.67 -5.17
N PHE A 397 -2.79 -15.08 -5.73
CA PHE A 397 -1.53 -15.24 -5.03
C PHE A 397 -0.44 -14.39 -5.69
N GLY A 398 0.21 -13.54 -4.92
CA GLY A 398 1.25 -12.63 -5.38
C GLY A 398 1.14 -11.28 -4.68
N VAL A 399 2.13 -10.42 -4.87
CA VAL A 399 2.08 -9.06 -4.35
C VAL A 399 1.02 -8.24 -5.11
N HIS A 400 0.48 -7.22 -4.44
CA HIS A 400 -0.36 -6.20 -5.07
C HIS A 400 0.30 -4.83 -4.99
N GLN A 401 0.55 -4.35 -3.79
CA GLN A 401 1.18 -3.06 -3.57
C GLN A 401 1.89 -3.02 -2.21
N HIS A 402 2.67 -1.97 -2.02
CA HIS A 402 3.28 -1.64 -0.74
C HIS A 402 2.74 -0.32 -0.21
N ALA A 403 2.95 -0.08 1.09
CA ALA A 403 2.55 1.16 1.73
C ALA A 403 3.28 2.36 1.10
N GLU A 404 2.51 3.33 0.59
CA GLU A 404 3.03 4.47 -0.16
C GLU A 404 3.09 5.75 0.66
N PHE A 405 2.15 5.90 1.61
CA PHE A 405 1.91 7.15 2.32
C PHE A 405 1.90 6.97 3.81
N VAL A 406 2.48 7.94 4.50
CA VAL A 406 2.32 8.14 5.93
C VAL A 406 1.83 9.57 6.15
N ASN A 407 0.65 9.74 6.75
CA ASN A 407 0.04 11.05 7.04
C ASN A 407 0.00 12.00 5.83
N GLY A 408 -0.40 11.49 4.67
CA GLY A 408 -0.47 12.26 3.43
C GLY A 408 0.89 12.58 2.78
N ARG A 409 1.99 12.13 3.38
CA ARG A 409 3.32 12.25 2.81
C ARG A 409 3.73 10.94 2.16
N LEU A 410 4.57 11.01 1.14
CA LEU A 410 5.16 9.85 0.52
C LEU A 410 5.96 9.06 1.56
N ASN A 411 5.61 7.78 1.74
CA ASN A 411 6.40 6.89 2.58
C ASN A 411 7.68 6.50 1.82
N ARG A 412 8.76 7.15 2.17
CA ARG A 412 10.08 6.91 1.57
C ARG A 412 10.83 5.75 2.25
N HIS A 413 10.12 4.96 3.08
CA HIS A 413 10.73 3.88 3.85
C HIS A 413 11.96 4.35 4.65
N GLU A 414 11.85 5.52 5.29
CA GLU A 414 12.94 6.13 6.06
C GLU A 414 13.52 5.19 7.12
N ASN A 415 12.68 4.30 7.64
CA ASN A 415 13.08 3.24 8.58
C ASN A 415 13.54 1.95 7.89
N ARG A 416 13.65 1.93 6.58
CA ARG A 416 14.01 0.77 5.76
C ARG A 416 13.08 -0.44 5.90
N ILE A 417 11.84 -0.22 6.30
CA ILE A 417 10.82 -1.28 6.42
C ILE A 417 9.69 -1.01 5.42
N ALA A 418 9.40 -1.97 4.55
CA ALA A 418 8.27 -1.94 3.65
C ALA A 418 7.18 -2.91 4.12
N TRP A 419 5.93 -2.43 4.09
CA TRP A 419 4.75 -3.24 4.31
C TRP A 419 4.08 -3.52 2.97
N LEU A 420 3.78 -4.79 2.70
CA LEU A 420 3.22 -5.24 1.42
C LEU A 420 1.87 -5.93 1.61
N ALA A 421 0.91 -5.59 0.77
CA ALA A 421 -0.30 -6.37 0.56
C ALA A 421 0.02 -7.52 -0.41
N TYR A 422 -0.24 -8.76 0.00
CA TYR A 422 0.12 -9.96 -0.77
C TYR A 422 -1.06 -10.91 -0.97
N PHE A 423 -2.23 -10.39 -1.32
CA PHE A 423 -3.49 -11.11 -1.52
C PHE A 423 -3.72 -12.24 -0.50
N ASN A 424 -3.82 -13.52 -0.94
CA ASN A 424 -4.10 -14.64 -0.05
C ASN A 424 -2.93 -15.06 0.86
N ALA A 425 -1.75 -14.48 0.66
CA ALA A 425 -0.62 -14.64 1.58
C ALA A 425 -0.56 -13.50 2.63
N GLY A 426 -1.57 -12.65 2.72
CA GLY A 426 -1.75 -11.67 3.78
C GLY A 426 -0.90 -10.42 3.64
N VAL A 427 -0.40 -9.92 4.78
CA VAL A 427 0.51 -8.76 4.86
C VAL A 427 1.92 -9.27 5.09
N ARG A 428 2.89 -8.64 4.42
CA ARG A 428 4.32 -8.96 4.53
C ARG A 428 5.12 -7.74 4.95
N VAL A 429 6.19 -7.95 5.70
CA VAL A 429 7.10 -6.90 6.15
C VAL A 429 8.49 -7.22 5.66
N LEU A 430 9.11 -6.30 4.92
CA LEU A 430 10.45 -6.46 4.35
C LEU A 430 11.44 -5.47 4.94
N ASP A 431 12.67 -5.93 5.14
CA ASP A 431 13.86 -5.11 5.37
C ASP A 431 14.42 -4.66 4.01
N LEU A 432 14.49 -3.36 3.82
CA LEU A 432 15.09 -2.71 2.65
C LEU A 432 16.44 -2.08 2.97
N SER A 433 17.08 -2.38 4.11
CA SER A 433 18.36 -1.77 4.52
C SER A 433 19.47 -2.05 3.52
N ASP A 434 19.45 -3.22 2.91
CA ASP A 434 20.33 -3.58 1.79
C ASP A 434 19.47 -3.71 0.51
N PRO A 435 19.58 -2.75 -0.43
CA PRO A 435 18.80 -2.79 -1.67
C PRO A 435 19.12 -3.97 -2.57
N TYR A 436 20.26 -4.63 -2.36
CA TYR A 436 20.68 -5.82 -3.11
C TYR A 436 20.20 -7.13 -2.50
N SER A 437 19.64 -7.11 -1.27
CA SER A 437 19.24 -8.30 -0.54
C SER A 437 17.99 -8.05 0.33
N LEU A 438 16.84 -7.98 -0.32
CA LEU A 438 15.54 -7.81 0.37
C LEU A 438 15.26 -9.02 1.25
N LYS A 439 14.83 -8.79 2.52
CA LYS A 439 14.57 -9.85 3.49
C LYS A 439 13.20 -9.71 4.11
N GLU A 440 12.49 -10.82 4.28
CA GLU A 440 11.26 -10.83 5.07
C GLU A 440 11.59 -10.73 6.57
N LEU A 441 10.92 -9.82 7.25
CA LEU A 441 11.01 -9.61 8.69
C LEU A 441 9.85 -10.22 9.44
N GLY A 442 8.72 -10.39 8.79
CA GLY A 442 7.52 -10.93 9.39
C GLY A 442 6.30 -10.86 8.48
N TYR A 443 5.23 -11.47 8.94
CA TYR A 443 3.96 -11.50 8.21
C TYR A 443 2.77 -11.68 9.13
N TYR A 444 1.58 -11.34 8.59
CA TYR A 444 0.29 -11.64 9.20
C TYR A 444 -0.69 -12.07 8.11
N ILE A 445 -1.30 -13.24 8.26
CA ILE A 445 -2.28 -13.78 7.31
C ILE A 445 -3.63 -13.82 8.03
N PRO A 446 -4.55 -12.86 7.76
CA PRO A 446 -5.86 -12.89 8.39
C PRO A 446 -6.68 -14.10 7.95
N LYS A 447 -7.59 -14.55 8.83
CA LYS A 447 -8.66 -15.48 8.47
C LYS A 447 -9.84 -14.75 7.87
N THR A 448 -10.51 -15.40 6.94
CA THR A 448 -11.86 -14.99 6.50
C THR A 448 -12.88 -15.18 7.62
N ASN A 449 -14.00 -14.49 7.54
CA ASN A 449 -15.09 -14.56 8.50
C ASN A 449 -16.45 -14.73 7.80
N ALA A 450 -17.54 -14.73 8.56
CA ALA A 450 -18.88 -14.94 8.04
C ALA A 450 -19.36 -13.84 7.05
N LYS A 451 -18.68 -12.69 7.00
CA LYS A 451 -18.96 -11.59 6.05
C LYS A 451 -18.11 -11.67 4.78
N SER A 452 -17.09 -12.53 4.78
CA SER A 452 -16.22 -12.71 3.62
C SER A 452 -16.93 -13.41 2.48
N HIS A 453 -16.60 -13.03 1.25
CA HIS A 453 -17.23 -13.53 0.04
C HIS A 453 -16.22 -14.24 -0.85
N PRO A 454 -16.66 -15.14 -1.74
CA PRO A 454 -15.81 -15.68 -2.79
C PRO A 454 -15.18 -14.54 -3.62
N SER A 455 -13.92 -14.67 -4.00
CA SER A 455 -13.21 -13.67 -4.83
C SER A 455 -13.67 -13.68 -6.31
N GLY A 456 -14.56 -14.58 -6.69
CA GLY A 456 -15.20 -14.68 -8.00
C GLY A 456 -16.22 -15.81 -8.01
N GLU A 457 -17.04 -15.89 -9.05
CA GLU A 457 -18.05 -16.94 -9.20
C GLU A 457 -17.38 -18.32 -9.21
N GLY A 458 -17.87 -19.24 -8.37
CA GLY A 458 -17.34 -20.60 -8.26
C GLY A 458 -15.96 -20.71 -7.58
N GLN A 459 -15.40 -19.62 -7.06
CA GLN A 459 -14.12 -19.65 -6.36
C GLN A 459 -14.31 -19.86 -4.86
N ALA A 460 -13.28 -20.41 -4.21
CA ALA A 460 -13.24 -20.53 -2.77
C ALA A 460 -13.14 -19.14 -2.11
N THR A 461 -13.74 -18.99 -0.94
CA THR A 461 -13.55 -17.80 -0.11
C THR A 461 -12.17 -17.84 0.50
N ALA A 462 -11.30 -16.92 0.11
CA ALA A 462 -9.94 -16.78 0.61
C ALA A 462 -9.65 -15.32 0.90
N ILE A 463 -8.84 -15.06 1.93
CA ILE A 463 -8.37 -13.69 2.21
C ILE A 463 -7.70 -13.11 0.97
N GLN A 464 -7.94 -11.82 0.71
CA GLN A 464 -7.39 -11.10 -0.42
C GLN A 464 -6.95 -9.70 0.04
N ILE A 465 -5.85 -9.65 0.80
CA ILE A 465 -5.31 -8.36 1.25
C ILE A 465 -4.94 -7.51 0.04
N ASN A 466 -5.62 -6.38 -0.07
CA ASN A 466 -5.56 -5.54 -1.25
C ASN A 466 -4.68 -4.31 -1.06
N ASP A 467 -4.75 -3.69 0.11
CA ASP A 467 -4.01 -2.48 0.41
C ASP A 467 -3.44 -2.49 1.82
N VAL A 468 -2.36 -1.75 2.00
CA VAL A 468 -1.74 -1.50 3.29
C VAL A 468 -1.19 -0.08 3.33
N THR A 469 -1.40 0.62 4.43
CA THR A 469 -0.79 1.93 4.72
C THR A 469 -0.26 1.96 6.14
N ILE A 470 0.55 2.96 6.47
CA ILE A 470 1.17 3.11 7.78
C ILE A 470 0.80 4.49 8.33
N ASP A 471 0.47 4.55 9.62
CA ASP A 471 0.28 5.83 10.28
C ASP A 471 1.57 6.36 10.95
N HIS A 472 1.50 7.56 11.52
CA HIS A 472 2.63 8.20 12.20
C HIS A 472 3.12 7.44 13.46
N ARG A 473 2.32 6.52 13.99
CA ARG A 473 2.66 5.66 15.13
C ARG A 473 3.45 4.41 14.68
N GLY A 474 3.58 4.19 13.38
CA GLY A 474 4.21 3.01 12.80
C GLY A 474 3.30 1.78 12.76
N LEU A 475 1.99 1.97 13.04
CA LEU A 475 0.99 0.93 12.88
C LEU A 475 0.59 0.79 11.42
N ALA A 476 0.47 -0.44 10.96
CA ALA A 476 -0.02 -0.73 9.62
C ALA A 476 -1.52 -1.01 9.63
N TYR A 477 -2.19 -0.50 8.61
CA TYR A 477 -3.62 -0.70 8.36
C TYR A 477 -3.75 -1.43 7.05
N ALA A 478 -4.40 -2.59 7.07
CA ALA A 478 -4.56 -3.42 5.89
C ALA A 478 -6.03 -3.74 5.64
N THR A 479 -6.45 -3.67 4.37
CA THR A 479 -7.83 -3.98 3.97
C THR A 479 -7.92 -5.22 3.12
N ASP A 480 -9.01 -5.95 3.33
CA ASP A 480 -9.33 -7.13 2.56
C ASP A 480 -10.38 -6.85 1.48
N ARG A 481 -10.11 -7.37 0.28
CA ARG A 481 -10.93 -7.17 -0.91
C ARG A 481 -12.25 -7.94 -0.88
N VAL A 482 -12.34 -9.00 -0.10
CA VAL A 482 -13.52 -9.90 -0.09
C VAL A 482 -14.49 -9.61 1.07
N GLY A 483 -14.36 -8.47 1.73
CA GLY A 483 -15.31 -8.02 2.75
C GLY A 483 -15.01 -8.55 4.15
N THR A 484 -13.81 -9.06 4.40
CA THR A 484 -13.41 -9.48 5.75
C THR A 484 -13.25 -8.29 6.68
N GLY A 485 -12.64 -7.19 6.23
CA GLY A 485 -12.54 -5.96 7.00
C GLY A 485 -11.20 -5.25 6.92
N LEU A 486 -10.95 -4.40 7.93
CA LEU A 486 -9.74 -3.63 8.18
C LEU A 486 -9.00 -4.21 9.38
N PHE A 487 -7.72 -4.48 9.23
CA PHE A 487 -6.81 -5.00 10.25
C PHE A 487 -5.80 -3.92 10.65
N VAL A 488 -5.63 -3.69 11.93
CA VAL A 488 -4.58 -2.82 12.50
C VAL A 488 -3.48 -3.72 13.01
N LEU A 489 -2.29 -3.58 12.46
CA LEU A 489 -1.16 -4.48 12.68
C LEU A 489 0.05 -3.73 13.24
N GLU A 490 0.83 -4.40 14.06
CA GLU A 490 2.10 -3.90 14.58
C GLU A 490 3.22 -4.90 14.33
N TYR A 491 4.35 -4.41 13.82
CA TYR A 491 5.58 -5.18 13.71
C TYR A 491 6.36 -5.09 15.02
N ASN A 492 6.66 -6.25 15.62
CA ASN A 492 7.38 -6.33 16.87
C ASN A 492 8.90 -6.19 16.64
N ARG A 493 9.39 -4.95 16.70
CA ARG A 493 10.83 -4.64 16.52
C ARG A 493 11.70 -5.17 17.65
N ALA A 494 11.18 -5.24 18.87
CA ALA A 494 11.99 -5.52 20.07
C ALA A 494 12.58 -6.94 20.11
N GLN A 495 12.01 -7.89 19.36
CA GLN A 495 12.52 -9.27 19.30
C GLN A 495 13.62 -9.45 18.25
N ASN A 496 13.77 -8.54 17.28
CA ASN A 496 14.64 -8.71 16.12
C ASN A 496 15.76 -7.67 15.99
N ASP A 497 15.74 -6.58 16.76
CA ASP A 497 16.81 -5.59 16.78
C ASP A 497 17.97 -6.05 17.69
N THR A 498 18.69 -7.06 17.24
CA THR A 498 20.04 -7.38 17.75
C THR A 498 21.13 -6.85 16.82
N ARG A 499 20.90 -5.72 16.16
CA ARG A 499 21.89 -5.03 15.32
C ARG A 499 22.41 -3.77 15.98
#